data_44262b49c3613c08c1b93a5819ea1dba
#
_entry.id   44262b49c3613c08c1b93a5819ea1dba
#
_cell.length_a   1.000
_cell.length_b   1.000
_cell.length_c   1.000
_cell.angle_alpha   90.00
_cell.angle_beta   90.00
_cell.angle_gamma   90.00
#
_symmetry.space_group_name_H-M   'P 1'
#
loop_
_entity.id
_entity.type
_entity.pdbx_description
1 polymer ?
#
loop_
_entity_poly.entity_id
_entity_poly.type
_entity_poly.pdbx_seq_one_letter_code
_entity_poly.pdbx_strand_id
1 'polypeptide(L)'
;MIYNFDFWLTTYCQAKCRSCARTNENTGDQQEWLNTSHMKLDTFKNRLDPFPHEIGYIQFCGEMGDPCMHPKINEFVETSFNYTNDVHVLTNGGLRNPDWYTRLAKTYTNFRGKRTGVYFKFGVDGTDHDTNWLYREGVNFDKAHENMHAWFTNGGRGAWHFLLFDWNWHQIPEACRMAKDMGAYINFKFNNRSHGLISNEDKQAAVELLKEFDV
;
A
#
# COMPACT_ATOMS: atom_id res chain seq x y z
N MET A 1 -22.65 16.15 -4.87
CA MET A 1 -21.16 16.23 -4.95
C MET A 1 -20.63 14.94 -4.38
N ILE A 2 -19.61 14.32 -4.98
CA ILE A 2 -19.02 13.07 -4.46
C ILE A 2 -17.71 13.42 -3.74
N TYR A 3 -17.57 12.99 -2.51
CA TYR A 3 -16.38 13.20 -1.67
C TYR A 3 -15.54 11.94 -1.60
N ASN A 4 -14.22 12.10 -1.47
CA ASN A 4 -13.29 11.03 -1.19
C ASN A 4 -12.57 11.37 0.12
N PHE A 5 -12.37 10.37 0.97
CA PHE A 5 -11.78 10.57 2.29
C PHE A 5 -10.52 9.75 2.45
N ASP A 6 -9.47 10.41 2.90
CA ASP A 6 -8.22 9.78 3.32
C ASP A 6 -8.12 9.80 4.86
N PHE A 7 -7.92 8.62 5.47
CA PHE A 7 -7.77 8.48 6.91
C PHE A 7 -6.45 7.85 7.28
N TRP A 8 -5.78 8.42 8.25
CA TRP A 8 -4.67 7.80 8.95
C TRP A 8 -5.20 7.05 10.16
N LEU A 9 -5.45 5.74 9.99
CA LEU A 9 -5.99 4.91 11.08
C LEU A 9 -5.02 4.77 12.24
N THR A 10 -3.73 4.88 11.95
CA THR A 10 -2.68 4.73 12.94
C THR A 10 -1.43 5.50 12.53
N THR A 11 -0.66 5.92 13.52
CA THR A 11 0.67 6.46 13.31
C THR A 11 1.78 5.45 13.62
N TYR A 12 1.44 4.19 13.87
CA TYR A 12 2.40 3.08 13.99
C TYR A 12 2.76 2.51 12.60
N CYS A 13 4.04 2.21 12.40
CA CYS A 13 4.57 1.46 11.26
C CYS A 13 5.83 0.73 11.71
N GLN A 14 6.03 -0.51 11.23
CA GLN A 14 7.27 -1.23 11.50
C GLN A 14 8.42 -0.79 10.57
N ALA A 15 8.08 -0.17 9.42
CA ALA A 15 9.07 0.28 8.45
C ALA A 15 9.72 1.60 8.87
N LYS A 16 11.00 1.75 8.50
CA LYS A 16 11.85 2.94 8.68
C LYS A 16 12.29 3.50 7.33
N CYS A 17 11.36 3.63 6.38
CA CYS A 17 11.68 4.12 5.03
C CYS A 17 12.32 5.52 5.10
N ARG A 18 13.54 5.68 4.55
CA ARG A 18 14.37 6.87 4.74
C ARG A 18 13.71 8.19 4.30
N SER A 19 13.00 8.20 3.19
CA SER A 19 12.31 9.41 2.71
C SER A 19 10.84 9.46 3.16
N CYS A 20 10.44 8.70 4.17
CA CYS A 20 9.12 8.78 4.75
C CYS A 20 9.03 9.99 5.71
N ALA A 21 7.93 10.73 5.68
CA ALA A 21 7.71 11.86 6.60
C ALA A 21 7.81 11.46 8.10
N ARG A 22 7.65 10.16 8.41
CA ARG A 22 7.78 9.61 9.77
C ARG A 22 9.22 9.43 10.23
N THR A 23 10.18 9.36 9.30
CA THR A 23 11.57 8.99 9.58
C THR A 23 12.45 10.25 9.53
N ASN A 24 13.28 10.43 10.52
CA ASN A 24 14.32 11.44 10.48
C ASN A 24 15.42 10.97 9.53
N GLU A 25 15.64 11.69 8.43
CA GLU A 25 16.59 11.31 7.38
C GLU A 25 18.04 11.20 7.87
N ASN A 26 18.40 11.92 8.95
CA ASN A 26 19.75 11.93 9.50
C ASN A 26 20.02 10.76 10.43
N THR A 27 19.03 10.34 11.23
CA THR A 27 19.22 9.31 12.26
C THR A 27 18.58 7.96 11.89
N GLY A 28 17.63 7.94 10.96
CA GLY A 28 16.82 6.76 10.66
C GLY A 28 15.74 6.46 11.69
N ASP A 29 15.61 7.28 12.72
CA ASP A 29 14.63 7.09 13.78
C ASP A 29 13.29 7.75 13.45
N GLN A 30 12.27 7.44 14.25
CA GLN A 30 10.99 8.14 14.14
C GLN A 30 11.16 9.62 14.47
N GLN A 31 10.47 10.48 13.72
CA GLN A 31 10.44 11.92 13.99
C GLN A 31 9.92 12.19 15.41
N GLU A 32 10.60 13.08 16.14
CA GLU A 32 10.28 13.44 17.54
C GLU A 32 8.86 14.02 17.69
N TRP A 33 8.39 14.77 16.69
CA TRP A 33 7.06 15.38 16.70
C TRP A 33 5.92 14.37 16.48
N LEU A 34 6.21 13.14 16.01
CA LEU A 34 5.20 12.16 15.69
C LEU A 34 4.77 11.35 16.90
N ASN A 35 3.65 11.70 17.49
CA ASN A 35 3.02 10.90 18.53
C ASN A 35 2.36 9.65 17.96
N THR A 36 2.70 8.49 18.51
CA THR A 36 2.10 7.22 18.08
C THR A 36 0.73 7.03 18.71
N SER A 37 -0.27 6.77 17.86
CA SER A 37 -1.67 6.56 18.29
C SER A 37 -2.45 5.73 17.28
N HIS A 38 -3.60 5.25 17.73
CA HIS A 38 -4.62 4.64 16.89
C HIS A 38 -5.88 5.51 16.88
N MET A 39 -6.50 5.66 15.71
CA MET A 39 -7.79 6.34 15.58
C MET A 39 -8.87 5.52 16.30
N LYS A 40 -9.78 6.22 17.00
CA LYS A 40 -10.96 5.58 17.58
C LYS A 40 -12.04 5.42 16.51
N LEU A 41 -12.79 4.33 16.55
CA LEU A 41 -13.85 4.05 15.59
C LEU A 41 -14.96 5.12 15.62
N ASP A 42 -15.29 5.66 16.80
CA ASP A 42 -16.28 6.73 16.92
C ASP A 42 -15.79 8.04 16.26
N THR A 43 -14.50 8.34 16.38
CA THR A 43 -13.91 9.49 15.66
C THR A 43 -14.05 9.32 14.15
N PHE A 44 -13.81 8.11 13.64
CA PHE A 44 -13.97 7.77 12.22
C PHE A 44 -15.43 7.97 11.77
N LYS A 45 -16.39 7.38 12.49
CA LYS A 45 -17.83 7.52 12.19
C LYS A 45 -18.26 8.98 12.20
N ASN A 46 -17.94 9.72 13.25
CA ASN A 46 -18.33 11.14 13.40
C ASN A 46 -17.82 12.03 12.24
N ARG A 47 -16.73 11.63 11.56
CA ARG A 47 -16.21 12.33 10.37
C ARG A 47 -16.99 12.00 9.10
N LEU A 48 -17.62 10.83 9.03
CA LEU A 48 -18.35 10.36 7.86
C LEU A 48 -19.86 10.60 7.95
N ASP A 49 -20.43 10.61 9.15
CA ASP A 49 -21.88 10.77 9.37
C ASP A 49 -22.52 12.00 8.68
N PRO A 50 -21.82 13.15 8.53
CA PRO A 50 -22.37 14.27 7.77
C PRO A 50 -22.52 14.01 6.25
N PHE A 51 -21.96 12.90 5.72
CA PHE A 51 -21.89 12.60 4.27
C PHE A 51 -22.46 11.22 3.90
N PRO A 52 -23.67 10.82 4.35
CA PRO A 52 -24.09 9.41 4.35
C PRO A 52 -24.25 8.76 2.97
N HIS A 53 -24.35 9.53 1.88
CA HIS A 53 -24.60 8.99 0.52
C HIS A 53 -23.73 9.65 -0.57
N GLU A 54 -22.72 10.39 -0.17
CA GLU A 54 -21.92 11.22 -1.07
C GLU A 54 -20.44 10.78 -1.13
N ILE A 55 -20.10 9.60 -0.59
CA ILE A 55 -18.72 9.12 -0.50
C ILE A 55 -18.42 8.17 -1.64
N GLY A 56 -17.47 8.57 -2.51
CA GLY A 56 -16.99 7.78 -3.62
C GLY A 56 -16.11 6.63 -3.15
N TYR A 57 -15.05 6.94 -2.40
CA TYR A 57 -14.23 5.94 -1.72
C TYR A 57 -13.72 6.46 -0.36
N ILE A 58 -13.36 5.51 0.50
CA ILE A 58 -12.62 5.76 1.73
C ILE A 58 -11.26 5.08 1.60
N GLN A 59 -10.18 5.85 1.81
CA GLN A 59 -8.82 5.35 1.73
C GLN A 59 -8.16 5.38 3.11
N PHE A 60 -7.60 4.25 3.53
CA PHE A 60 -6.72 4.18 4.68
C PHE A 60 -5.29 4.42 4.21
N CYS A 61 -4.81 5.64 4.44
CA CYS A 61 -3.51 6.12 4.00
C CYS A 61 -2.35 5.57 4.82
N GLY A 62 -1.23 5.33 4.12
CA GLY A 62 0.02 4.86 4.73
C GLY A 62 1.06 5.96 5.02
N GLU A 63 0.71 7.26 4.93
CA GLU A 63 1.70 8.34 5.11
C GLU A 63 2.25 8.44 6.52
N MET A 64 1.38 8.39 7.54
CA MET A 64 1.78 8.54 8.94
C MET A 64 1.88 7.21 9.68
N GLY A 65 1.55 6.10 9.05
CA GLY A 65 1.61 4.76 9.63
C GLY A 65 1.05 3.73 8.67
N ASP A 66 1.30 2.46 8.91
CA ASP A 66 0.70 1.41 8.09
C ASP A 66 -0.67 1.03 8.66
N PRO A 67 -1.77 1.15 7.91
CA PRO A 67 -3.12 0.81 8.39
C PRO A 67 -3.23 -0.60 8.96
N CYS A 68 -2.44 -1.56 8.45
CA CYS A 68 -2.42 -2.93 8.94
C CYS A 68 -1.82 -3.06 10.36
N MET A 69 -1.18 -2.01 10.91
CA MET A 69 -0.80 -1.93 12.33
C MET A 69 -2.01 -1.71 13.24
N HIS A 70 -3.11 -1.15 12.72
CA HIS A 70 -4.28 -0.89 13.56
C HIS A 70 -4.91 -2.21 14.03
N PRO A 71 -5.04 -2.47 15.35
CA PRO A 71 -5.53 -3.76 15.85
C PRO A 71 -6.94 -4.10 15.37
N LYS A 72 -7.76 -3.08 15.14
CA LYS A 72 -9.17 -3.19 14.75
C LYS A 72 -9.42 -2.83 13.27
N ILE A 73 -8.43 -2.99 12.37
CA ILE A 73 -8.59 -2.60 10.96
C ILE A 73 -9.83 -3.22 10.31
N ASN A 74 -10.18 -4.47 10.66
CA ASN A 74 -11.37 -5.13 10.12
C ASN A 74 -12.67 -4.37 10.49
N GLU A 75 -12.78 -3.86 11.73
CA GLU A 75 -13.94 -3.07 12.15
C GLU A 75 -14.06 -1.77 11.34
N PHE A 76 -12.93 -1.13 11.00
CA PHE A 76 -12.92 0.06 10.14
C PHE A 76 -13.32 -0.26 8.70
N VAL A 77 -12.82 -1.36 8.13
CA VAL A 77 -13.21 -1.84 6.80
C VAL A 77 -14.71 -2.11 6.75
N GLU A 78 -15.23 -2.88 7.71
CA GLU A 78 -16.66 -3.22 7.80
C GLU A 78 -17.53 -1.96 7.97
N THR A 79 -17.12 -1.05 8.87
CA THR A 79 -17.85 0.20 9.10
C THR A 79 -17.88 1.09 7.85
N SER A 80 -16.80 1.12 7.07
CA SER A 80 -16.72 1.91 5.84
C SER A 80 -17.80 1.54 4.83
N PHE A 81 -18.23 0.28 4.78
CA PHE A 81 -19.29 -0.18 3.88
C PHE A 81 -20.70 0.35 4.23
N ASN A 82 -20.87 1.04 5.36
CA ASN A 82 -22.09 1.81 5.64
C ASN A 82 -22.14 3.14 4.85
N TYR A 83 -21.00 3.62 4.36
CA TYR A 83 -20.84 4.92 3.73
C TYR A 83 -20.45 4.85 2.25
N THR A 84 -19.69 3.85 1.85
CA THR A 84 -19.21 3.65 0.48
C THR A 84 -19.17 2.18 0.11
N ASN A 85 -19.08 1.89 -1.19
CA ASN A 85 -18.83 0.54 -1.68
C ASN A 85 -17.36 0.30 -2.07
N ASP A 86 -16.48 1.30 -1.90
CA ASP A 86 -15.08 1.23 -2.33
C ASP A 86 -14.14 1.68 -1.21
N VAL A 87 -13.37 0.75 -0.67
CA VAL A 87 -12.45 0.96 0.46
C VAL A 87 -11.04 0.64 0.01
N HIS A 88 -10.14 1.61 0.09
CA HIS A 88 -8.73 1.46 -0.29
C HIS A 88 -7.85 1.32 0.95
N VAL A 89 -6.87 0.43 0.90
CA VAL A 89 -5.89 0.23 1.97
C VAL A 89 -4.48 0.30 1.39
N LEU A 90 -3.68 1.26 1.86
CA LEU A 90 -2.28 1.40 1.48
C LEU A 90 -1.41 0.72 2.56
N THR A 91 -0.61 -0.27 2.17
CA THR A 91 0.25 -1.01 3.10
C THR A 91 1.58 -1.36 2.46
N ASN A 92 2.61 -1.54 3.28
CA ASN A 92 3.89 -2.10 2.84
C ASN A 92 3.86 -3.64 2.71
N GLY A 93 2.74 -4.29 3.00
CA GLY A 93 2.55 -5.73 2.86
C GLY A 93 3.21 -6.60 3.95
N GLY A 94 4.17 -6.08 4.70
CA GLY A 94 4.95 -6.86 5.69
C GLY A 94 4.22 -7.20 7.00
N LEU A 95 2.94 -6.82 7.11
CA LEU A 95 2.12 -7.03 8.30
C LEU A 95 1.01 -8.04 8.05
N ARG A 96 0.43 -8.55 9.15
CA ARG A 96 -0.57 -9.63 9.09
C ARG A 96 0.08 -10.93 8.55
N ASN A 97 -0.75 -11.84 8.05
CA ASN A 97 -0.28 -13.11 7.46
C ASN A 97 -1.12 -13.48 6.23
N PRO A 98 -0.67 -14.43 5.39
CA PRO A 98 -1.40 -14.83 4.18
C PRO A 98 -2.85 -15.26 4.44
N ASP A 99 -3.13 -15.93 5.55
CA ASP A 99 -4.48 -16.35 5.90
C ASP A 99 -5.42 -15.17 6.14
N TRP A 100 -4.92 -14.08 6.75
CA TRP A 100 -5.72 -12.87 6.94
C TRP A 100 -6.10 -12.24 5.60
N TYR A 101 -5.13 -12.11 4.67
CA TYR A 101 -5.39 -11.59 3.33
C TYR A 101 -6.33 -12.49 2.52
N THR A 102 -6.14 -13.81 2.58
CA THR A 102 -7.03 -14.79 1.93
C THR A 102 -8.46 -14.65 2.42
N ARG A 103 -8.69 -14.58 3.74
CA ARG A 103 -10.04 -14.39 4.30
C ARG A 103 -10.65 -13.08 3.84
N LEU A 104 -9.89 -11.99 3.89
CA LEU A 104 -10.36 -10.67 3.51
C LEU A 104 -10.72 -10.61 2.01
N ALA A 105 -9.88 -11.20 1.14
CA ALA A 105 -10.14 -11.31 -0.28
C ALA A 105 -11.46 -12.05 -0.55
N LYS A 106 -11.64 -13.24 0.02
CA LYS A 106 -12.85 -14.04 -0.13
C LYS A 106 -14.11 -13.35 0.40
N THR A 107 -13.98 -12.54 1.46
CA THR A 107 -15.13 -11.83 2.05
C THR A 107 -15.56 -10.64 1.20
N TYR A 108 -14.61 -9.88 0.64
CA TYR A 108 -14.89 -8.58 0.04
C TYR A 108 -14.66 -8.52 -1.48
N THR A 109 -14.24 -9.62 -2.11
CA THR A 109 -14.22 -9.73 -3.57
C THR A 109 -15.66 -9.89 -4.07
N ASN A 110 -16.05 -9.07 -5.04
CA ASN A 110 -17.41 -9.01 -5.58
C ASN A 110 -18.50 -8.68 -4.54
N PHE A 111 -18.15 -7.95 -3.50
CA PHE A 111 -19.11 -7.48 -2.52
C PHE A 111 -20.26 -6.73 -3.21
N ARG A 112 -21.50 -7.20 -3.01
CA ARG A 112 -22.74 -6.67 -3.63
C ARG A 112 -22.80 -6.75 -5.16
N GLY A 113 -22.10 -7.70 -5.80
CA GLY A 113 -22.22 -7.96 -7.24
C GLY A 113 -21.71 -6.86 -8.17
N LYS A 114 -20.91 -5.91 -7.65
CA LYS A 114 -20.26 -4.84 -8.41
C LYS A 114 -18.73 -4.96 -8.26
N ARG A 115 -17.95 -4.26 -9.10
CA ARG A 115 -16.50 -4.09 -8.91
C ARG A 115 -16.22 -3.16 -7.70
N THR A 116 -16.73 -3.56 -6.54
CA THR A 116 -16.69 -2.85 -5.26
C THR A 116 -16.04 -3.75 -4.23
N GLY A 117 -15.73 -3.23 -3.09
CA GLY A 117 -15.09 -3.97 -2.01
C GLY A 117 -13.78 -3.33 -1.57
N VAL A 118 -12.86 -4.13 -1.07
CA VAL A 118 -11.54 -3.65 -0.64
C VAL A 118 -10.56 -3.65 -1.79
N TYR A 119 -9.80 -2.56 -1.93
CA TYR A 119 -8.73 -2.39 -2.89
C TYR A 119 -7.40 -2.16 -2.15
N PHE A 120 -6.47 -3.10 -2.25
CA PHE A 120 -5.14 -2.94 -1.65
C PHE A 120 -4.15 -2.29 -2.61
N LYS A 121 -3.38 -1.32 -2.08
CA LYS A 121 -2.20 -0.76 -2.72
C LYS A 121 -0.97 -1.21 -1.91
N PHE A 122 -0.28 -2.21 -2.42
CA PHE A 122 0.93 -2.74 -1.78
C PHE A 122 2.16 -1.96 -2.22
N GLY A 123 2.84 -1.32 -1.27
CA GLY A 123 4.09 -0.60 -1.52
C GLY A 123 5.29 -1.50 -1.22
N VAL A 124 5.78 -2.21 -2.24
CA VAL A 124 6.97 -3.06 -2.18
C VAL A 124 7.91 -2.64 -3.30
N ASP A 125 9.15 -2.30 -2.97
CA ASP A 125 10.05 -1.58 -3.87
C ASP A 125 11.31 -2.40 -4.20
N GLY A 126 11.14 -3.67 -4.47
CA GLY A 126 12.14 -4.63 -4.91
C GLY A 126 11.52 -5.97 -5.28
N THR A 127 12.29 -6.84 -5.92
CA THR A 127 11.92 -8.23 -6.25
C THR A 127 12.57 -9.26 -5.34
N ASP A 128 13.35 -8.79 -4.37
CA ASP A 128 14.05 -9.58 -3.36
C ASP A 128 14.18 -8.79 -2.05
N HIS A 129 14.66 -9.48 -1.01
CA HIS A 129 14.80 -8.88 0.33
C HIS A 129 15.81 -7.73 0.34
N ASP A 130 16.96 -7.92 -0.26
CA ASP A 130 18.06 -6.97 -0.17
C ASP A 130 17.71 -5.66 -0.87
N THR A 131 17.12 -5.72 -2.05
CA THR A 131 16.70 -4.55 -2.81
C THR A 131 15.54 -3.83 -2.13
N ASN A 132 14.52 -4.56 -1.68
CA ASN A 132 13.39 -3.95 -0.98
C ASN A 132 13.83 -3.27 0.33
N TRP A 133 14.80 -3.86 1.05
CA TRP A 133 15.32 -3.35 2.31
C TRP A 133 16.02 -1.99 2.17
N LEU A 134 16.64 -1.70 1.03
CA LEU A 134 17.33 -0.43 0.79
C LEU A 134 16.42 0.80 1.00
N TYR A 135 15.12 0.64 0.74
CA TYR A 135 14.13 1.67 1.02
C TYR A 135 13.14 1.28 2.11
N ARG A 136 12.62 0.05 2.10
CA ARG A 136 11.62 -0.47 3.04
C ARG A 136 12.28 -1.13 4.26
N GLU A 137 13.27 -0.47 4.86
CA GLU A 137 13.94 -0.98 6.07
C GLU A 137 12.90 -1.36 7.13
N GLY A 138 13.03 -2.58 7.70
CA GLY A 138 12.08 -3.14 8.67
C GLY A 138 10.91 -3.91 8.05
N VAL A 139 10.84 -4.03 6.71
CA VAL A 139 9.84 -4.85 6.02
C VAL A 139 10.49 -6.14 5.52
N ASN A 140 10.03 -7.28 6.00
CA ASN A 140 10.42 -8.57 5.45
C ASN A 140 9.77 -8.75 4.07
N PHE A 141 10.58 -8.86 3.02
CA PHE A 141 10.12 -8.98 1.64
C PHE A 141 9.33 -10.26 1.40
N ASP A 142 9.84 -11.41 1.85
CA ASP A 142 9.19 -12.70 1.61
C ASP A 142 7.77 -12.71 2.17
N LYS A 143 7.63 -12.19 3.40
CA LYS A 143 6.32 -12.03 4.03
C LYS A 143 5.40 -11.07 3.26
N ALA A 144 5.94 -9.95 2.77
CA ALA A 144 5.16 -8.98 1.98
C ALA A 144 4.70 -9.61 0.66
N HIS A 145 5.59 -10.35 0.00
CA HIS A 145 5.30 -11.07 -1.24
C HIS A 145 4.26 -12.17 -1.01
N GLU A 146 4.41 -13.01 0.02
CA GLU A 146 3.43 -14.04 0.38
C GLU A 146 2.04 -13.46 0.66
N ASN A 147 1.99 -12.31 1.36
CA ASN A 147 0.75 -11.60 1.64
C ASN A 147 0.09 -11.05 0.36
N MET A 148 0.88 -10.44 -0.54
CA MET A 148 0.39 -9.99 -1.85
C MET A 148 -0.12 -11.18 -2.69
N HIS A 149 0.65 -12.26 -2.75
CA HIS A 149 0.28 -13.47 -3.46
C HIS A 149 -1.04 -14.03 -2.92
N ALA A 150 -1.19 -14.15 -1.60
CA ALA A 150 -2.42 -14.62 -0.97
C ALA A 150 -3.62 -13.72 -1.29
N TRP A 151 -3.42 -12.39 -1.34
CA TRP A 151 -4.47 -11.45 -1.69
C TRP A 151 -4.93 -11.62 -3.14
N PHE A 152 -4.01 -11.53 -4.10
CA PHE A 152 -4.34 -11.49 -5.52
C PHE A 152 -4.82 -12.85 -6.06
N THR A 153 -4.18 -13.96 -5.67
CA THR A 153 -4.59 -15.31 -6.11
C THR A 153 -5.95 -15.75 -5.57
N ASN A 154 -6.45 -15.10 -4.50
CA ASN A 154 -7.83 -15.32 -4.00
C ASN A 154 -8.82 -14.27 -4.53
N GLY A 155 -8.47 -13.57 -5.61
CA GLY A 155 -9.36 -12.63 -6.29
C GLY A 155 -9.42 -11.24 -5.67
N GLY A 156 -8.52 -10.91 -4.76
CA GLY A 156 -8.42 -9.58 -4.16
C GLY A 156 -8.12 -8.49 -5.19
N ARG A 157 -8.78 -7.33 -5.07
CA ARG A 157 -8.60 -6.17 -5.94
C ARG A 157 -7.44 -5.32 -5.45
N GLY A 158 -6.62 -4.82 -6.35
CA GLY A 158 -5.52 -3.95 -5.94
C GLY A 158 -4.44 -3.76 -6.98
N ALA A 159 -3.36 -3.16 -6.54
CA ALA A 159 -2.15 -2.97 -7.32
C ALA A 159 -0.90 -3.15 -6.46
N TRP A 160 0.13 -3.67 -7.07
CA TRP A 160 1.49 -3.55 -6.55
C TRP A 160 2.04 -2.18 -6.99
N HIS A 161 2.33 -1.31 -6.04
CA HIS A 161 2.99 -0.02 -6.27
C HIS A 161 4.48 -0.20 -6.06
N PHE A 162 5.25 0.00 -7.12
CA PHE A 162 6.71 -0.14 -7.12
C PHE A 162 7.35 1.21 -7.41
N LEU A 163 8.08 1.75 -6.43
CA LEU A 163 8.88 2.95 -6.63
C LEU A 163 10.22 2.60 -7.28
N LEU A 164 10.51 3.26 -8.38
CA LEU A 164 11.77 3.10 -9.10
C LEU A 164 12.84 4.01 -8.52
N PHE A 165 13.93 3.40 -8.10
CA PHE A 165 15.14 4.01 -7.57
C PHE A 165 16.34 3.67 -8.48
N ASP A 166 17.49 4.31 -8.26
CA ASP A 166 18.75 4.06 -8.98
C ASP A 166 19.26 2.63 -8.83
N TRP A 167 18.88 1.95 -7.74
CA TRP A 167 19.30 0.55 -7.45
C TRP A 167 18.31 -0.52 -7.88
N ASN A 168 17.07 -0.20 -8.29
CA ASN A 168 16.03 -1.22 -8.54
C ASN A 168 15.33 -1.13 -9.92
N TRP A 169 15.55 -0.09 -10.71
CA TRP A 169 14.86 0.09 -11.98
C TRP A 169 15.09 -1.09 -12.97
N HIS A 170 16.27 -1.71 -12.90
CA HIS A 170 16.61 -2.89 -13.70
C HIS A 170 15.78 -4.14 -13.34
N GLN A 171 15.07 -4.12 -12.22
CA GLN A 171 14.18 -5.20 -11.77
C GLN A 171 12.76 -5.11 -12.40
N ILE A 172 12.45 -4.15 -13.24
CA ILE A 172 11.15 -4.01 -13.93
C ILE A 172 10.71 -5.33 -14.58
N PRO A 173 11.54 -6.04 -15.39
CA PRO A 173 11.11 -7.30 -16.03
C PRO A 173 10.72 -8.38 -15.01
N GLU A 174 11.49 -8.51 -13.95
CA GLU A 174 11.23 -9.48 -12.88
C GLU A 174 9.95 -9.13 -12.12
N ALA A 175 9.78 -7.86 -11.75
CA ALA A 175 8.58 -7.39 -11.06
C ALA A 175 7.31 -7.61 -11.91
N CYS A 176 7.38 -7.37 -13.22
CA CYS A 176 6.29 -7.65 -14.16
C CYS A 176 5.94 -9.14 -14.20
N ARG A 177 6.97 -10.02 -14.23
CA ARG A 177 6.77 -11.47 -14.21
C ARG A 177 6.09 -11.91 -12.91
N MET A 178 6.61 -11.47 -11.77
CA MET A 178 6.03 -11.78 -10.45
C MET A 178 4.59 -11.29 -10.33
N ALA A 179 4.29 -10.07 -10.79
CA ALA A 179 2.95 -9.52 -10.79
C ALA A 179 1.99 -10.35 -11.65
N LYS A 180 2.42 -10.76 -12.84
CA LYS A 180 1.65 -11.63 -13.74
C LYS A 180 1.35 -12.98 -13.10
N ASP A 181 2.33 -13.59 -12.45
CA ASP A 181 2.19 -14.91 -11.82
C ASP A 181 1.14 -14.90 -10.69
N MET A 182 1.00 -13.79 -9.98
CA MET A 182 -0.02 -13.63 -8.94
C MET A 182 -1.32 -12.99 -9.44
N GLY A 183 -1.40 -12.60 -10.72
CA GLY A 183 -2.58 -11.92 -11.28
C GLY A 183 -2.77 -10.49 -10.77
N ALA A 184 -1.68 -9.83 -10.37
CA ALA A 184 -1.69 -8.47 -9.85
C ALA A 184 -1.50 -7.45 -10.98
N TYR A 185 -2.18 -6.30 -10.88
CA TYR A 185 -1.76 -5.11 -11.61
C TYR A 185 -0.55 -4.50 -10.91
N ILE A 186 0.50 -4.14 -11.67
CA ILE A 186 1.66 -3.43 -11.15
C ILE A 186 1.67 -1.98 -11.65
N ASN A 187 2.05 -1.05 -10.77
CA ASN A 187 2.14 0.37 -11.06
C ASN A 187 3.53 0.90 -10.67
N PHE A 188 4.35 1.19 -11.65
CA PHE A 188 5.66 1.79 -11.45
C PHE A 188 5.58 3.30 -11.32
N LYS A 189 6.34 3.85 -10.39
CA LYS A 189 6.48 5.30 -10.21
C LYS A 189 7.93 5.65 -10.00
N PHE A 190 8.43 6.65 -10.72
CA PHE A 190 9.74 7.19 -10.43
C PHE A 190 9.77 7.86 -9.06
N ASN A 191 10.79 7.52 -8.28
CA ASN A 191 11.06 8.22 -7.04
C ASN A 191 11.45 9.69 -7.37
N ASN A 192 10.80 10.62 -6.67
CA ASN A 192 11.05 12.06 -6.80
C ASN A 192 11.66 12.67 -5.52
N ARG A 193 12.05 11.83 -4.56
CA ARG A 193 12.66 12.24 -3.30
C ARG A 193 14.18 12.17 -3.41
N SER A 194 14.89 12.84 -2.51
CA SER A 194 16.37 12.97 -2.54
C SER A 194 17.13 11.65 -2.46
N HIS A 195 16.59 10.66 -1.73
CA HIS A 195 17.23 9.36 -1.56
C HIS A 195 16.96 8.45 -2.75
N GLY A 196 18.02 7.96 -3.42
CA GLY A 196 17.91 7.03 -4.53
C GLY A 196 17.29 7.63 -5.80
N LEU A 197 17.61 8.88 -6.09
CA LEU A 197 17.19 9.52 -7.34
C LEU A 197 17.83 8.82 -8.53
N ILE A 198 16.99 8.39 -9.46
CA ILE A 198 17.43 7.78 -10.73
C ILE A 198 18.04 8.86 -11.62
N SER A 199 19.19 8.55 -12.24
CA SER A 199 19.81 9.40 -13.25
C SER A 199 18.88 9.60 -14.47
N ASN A 200 19.11 10.62 -15.28
CA ASN A 200 18.32 10.81 -16.51
C ASN A 200 18.53 9.69 -17.52
N GLU A 201 19.73 9.12 -17.57
CA GLU A 201 20.08 7.99 -18.42
C GLU A 201 19.32 6.73 -17.98
N ASP A 202 19.35 6.39 -16.69
CA ASP A 202 18.62 5.25 -16.15
C ASP A 202 17.11 5.43 -16.26
N LYS A 203 16.58 6.65 -16.10
CA LYS A 203 15.15 6.94 -16.36
C LYS A 203 14.76 6.60 -17.79
N GLN A 204 15.61 6.94 -18.76
CA GLN A 204 15.33 6.64 -20.15
C GLN A 204 15.34 5.13 -20.39
N ALA A 205 16.33 4.42 -19.85
CA ALA A 205 16.40 2.96 -19.91
C ALA A 205 15.18 2.30 -19.23
N ALA A 206 14.79 2.77 -18.06
CA ALA A 206 13.60 2.28 -17.37
C ALA A 206 12.31 2.51 -18.18
N VAL A 207 12.17 3.67 -18.84
CA VAL A 207 11.02 3.96 -19.71
C VAL A 207 10.96 3.00 -20.90
N GLU A 208 12.09 2.63 -21.50
CA GLU A 208 12.10 1.64 -22.59
C GLU A 208 11.67 0.25 -22.08
N LEU A 209 12.13 -0.18 -20.90
CA LEU A 209 11.64 -1.42 -20.28
C LEU A 209 10.13 -1.38 -20.00
N LEU A 210 9.62 -0.27 -19.47
CA LEU A 210 8.17 -0.14 -19.19
C LEU A 210 7.33 -0.28 -20.47
N LYS A 211 7.79 0.29 -21.60
CA LYS A 211 7.13 0.13 -22.90
C LYS A 211 7.15 -1.31 -23.40
N GLU A 212 8.26 -2.04 -23.19
CA GLU A 212 8.40 -3.44 -23.59
C GLU A 212 7.40 -4.34 -22.87
N PHE A 213 7.06 -4.04 -21.63
CA PHE A 213 6.12 -4.81 -20.82
C PHE A 213 4.67 -4.26 -20.84
N ASP A 214 4.40 -3.20 -21.60
CA ASP A 214 3.07 -2.57 -21.72
C ASP A 214 2.49 -2.10 -20.36
N VAL A 215 3.34 -1.48 -19.54
CA VAL A 215 3.03 -0.97 -18.18
C VAL A 215 3.41 0.50 -18.00
#